data_bc39a120a077f180dda89695c8c7e0a6
#
_entry.id   bc39a120a077f180dda89695c8c7e0a6
#
_cell.length_a   1.000
_cell.length_b   1.000
_cell.length_c   1.000
_cell.angle_alpha   90.00
_cell.angle_beta   90.00
_cell.angle_gamma   90.00
#
_symmetry.space_group_name_H-M   'P 1'
#
loop_
_entity.id
_entity.type
_entity.pdbx_description
1 polymer ?
#
loop_
_entity_poly.entity_id
_entity_poly.type
_entity_poly.pdbx_seq_one_letter_code
_entity_poly.pdbx_strand_id
1 'polypeptide(L)'
;KGFQEKMYALVKRLNINNICTAVKIAVQKNDLCISKLTDLKKYHMAYRKGKGKDQKWFVDPYFFVMVALELDPDIYASVVIWLTDGLIKNRNMAGDAYIRTCKSVGSLVKNKNELSDKIKLIAKAINFIVFNKHEDGIRNMATEEQLNDITELEIAISSIIDGGFITNYNDLISYLGKEW
;
A
#
# COMPACT_ATOMS: atom_id res chain seq x y z
N LYS A 1 -22.19 -24.10 14.29
CA LYS A 1 -23.25 -23.09 14.54
C LYS A 1 -22.71 -21.66 14.60
N GLY A 2 -21.63 -21.38 15.36
CA GLY A 2 -21.15 -20.01 15.62
C GLY A 2 -20.75 -19.20 14.39
N PHE A 3 -19.98 -19.76 13.45
CA PHE A 3 -19.53 -19.04 12.25
C PHE A 3 -20.71 -18.57 11.37
N GLN A 4 -21.68 -19.44 11.14
CA GLN A 4 -22.85 -19.10 10.32
C GLN A 4 -23.70 -17.99 10.97
N GLU A 5 -23.96 -18.09 12.27
CA GLU A 5 -24.76 -17.10 13.01
C GLU A 5 -24.08 -15.74 13.00
N LYS A 6 -22.76 -15.72 13.21
CA LYS A 6 -21.98 -14.48 13.21
C LYS A 6 -21.84 -13.89 11.79
N MET A 7 -21.66 -14.71 10.76
CA MET A 7 -21.69 -14.27 9.36
C MET A 7 -23.05 -13.63 9.00
N TYR A 8 -24.16 -14.21 9.45
CA TYR A 8 -25.48 -13.63 9.24
C TYR A 8 -25.68 -12.35 10.05
N ALA A 9 -25.20 -12.30 11.28
CA ALA A 9 -25.25 -11.10 12.09
C ALA A 9 -24.40 -9.97 11.50
N LEU A 10 -23.22 -10.28 10.99
CA LEU A 10 -22.35 -9.34 10.28
C LEU A 10 -23.04 -8.73 9.06
N VAL A 11 -23.56 -9.59 8.17
CA VAL A 11 -24.25 -9.14 6.95
C VAL A 11 -25.49 -8.32 7.28
N LYS A 12 -26.18 -8.60 8.40
CA LYS A 12 -27.34 -7.84 8.85
C LYS A 12 -26.98 -6.51 9.50
N ARG A 13 -25.82 -6.43 10.19
CA ARG A 13 -25.32 -5.25 10.90
C ARG A 13 -24.56 -4.29 10.01
N LEU A 14 -23.70 -4.81 9.17
CA LEU A 14 -23.05 -4.03 8.14
C LEU A 14 -24.08 -3.72 7.06
N ASN A 15 -24.27 -2.44 6.79
CA ASN A 15 -25.07 -2.05 5.64
C ASN A 15 -24.57 -2.83 4.42
N ILE A 16 -25.44 -3.66 3.83
CA ILE A 16 -25.10 -4.56 2.71
C ILE A 16 -24.37 -3.78 1.59
N ASN A 17 -24.73 -2.52 1.40
CA ASN A 17 -24.06 -1.63 0.45
C ASN A 17 -22.59 -1.37 0.78
N ASN A 18 -22.21 -1.28 2.07
CA ASN A 18 -20.82 -1.06 2.48
C ASN A 18 -19.97 -2.31 2.27
N ILE A 19 -20.51 -3.50 2.56
CA ILE A 19 -19.83 -4.78 2.25
C ILE A 19 -19.63 -4.89 0.74
N CYS A 20 -20.68 -4.64 -0.02
CA CYS A 20 -20.64 -4.70 -1.48
C CYS A 20 -19.58 -3.75 -2.04
N THR A 21 -19.48 -2.53 -1.53
CA THR A 21 -18.46 -1.55 -1.93
C THR A 21 -17.05 -2.01 -1.58
N ALA A 22 -16.82 -2.47 -0.35
CA ALA A 22 -15.51 -2.94 0.08
C ALA A 22 -15.03 -4.14 -0.75
N VAL A 23 -15.92 -5.11 -1.00
CA VAL A 23 -15.59 -6.28 -1.82
C VAL A 23 -15.41 -5.91 -3.30
N LYS A 24 -16.21 -5.00 -3.84
CA LYS A 24 -16.01 -4.48 -5.21
C LYS A 24 -14.62 -3.87 -5.40
N ILE A 25 -14.18 -3.08 -4.42
CA ILE A 25 -12.85 -2.47 -4.44
C ILE A 25 -11.77 -3.56 -4.37
N ALA A 26 -11.88 -4.49 -3.42
CA ALA A 26 -10.88 -5.53 -3.21
C ALA A 26 -10.73 -6.51 -4.38
N VAL A 27 -11.85 -6.87 -5.05
CA VAL A 27 -11.85 -7.84 -6.19
C VAL A 27 -11.90 -7.14 -7.55
N GLN A 28 -11.91 -5.81 -7.60
CA GLN A 28 -12.00 -5.00 -8.83
C GLN A 28 -13.20 -5.38 -9.73
N LYS A 29 -14.30 -5.84 -9.13
CA LYS A 29 -15.53 -6.22 -9.83
C LYS A 29 -16.61 -5.18 -9.58
N ASN A 30 -16.88 -4.33 -10.57
CA ASN A 30 -17.85 -3.23 -10.47
C ASN A 30 -19.32 -3.65 -10.57
N ASP A 31 -19.60 -4.86 -11.03
CA ASP A 31 -20.96 -5.38 -11.27
C ASP A 31 -21.52 -6.20 -10.10
N LEU A 32 -20.77 -6.32 -9.00
CA LEU A 32 -21.16 -7.07 -7.81
C LEU A 32 -22.28 -6.34 -7.06
N CYS A 33 -23.45 -6.89 -7.00
CA CYS A 33 -24.59 -6.37 -6.24
C CYS A 33 -25.11 -7.41 -5.26
N ILE A 34 -24.87 -7.18 -3.95
CA ILE A 34 -25.35 -8.05 -2.87
C ILE A 34 -26.50 -7.35 -2.18
N SER A 35 -27.72 -7.82 -2.40
CA SER A 35 -28.92 -7.31 -1.75
C SER A 35 -29.52 -8.30 -0.73
N LYS A 36 -29.19 -9.57 -0.87
CA LYS A 36 -29.69 -10.67 -0.03
C LYS A 36 -28.58 -11.66 0.30
N LEU A 37 -28.73 -12.43 1.38
CA LEU A 37 -27.80 -13.49 1.77
C LEU A 37 -27.62 -14.55 0.69
N THR A 38 -28.63 -14.80 -0.14
CA THR A 38 -28.57 -15.70 -1.29
C THR A 38 -27.57 -15.25 -2.34
N ASP A 39 -27.28 -13.97 -2.42
CA ASP A 39 -26.35 -13.39 -3.37
C ASP A 39 -24.89 -13.76 -3.02
N LEU A 40 -24.57 -14.02 -1.73
CA LEU A 40 -23.26 -14.53 -1.34
C LEU A 40 -22.93 -15.83 -2.06
N LYS A 41 -23.92 -16.72 -2.25
CA LYS A 41 -23.74 -17.95 -3.02
C LYS A 41 -23.62 -17.67 -4.52
N LYS A 42 -24.43 -16.78 -5.06
CA LYS A 42 -24.44 -16.38 -6.46
C LYS A 42 -23.08 -15.85 -6.90
N TYR A 43 -22.44 -15.05 -6.05
CA TYR A 43 -21.13 -14.44 -6.32
C TYR A 43 -19.94 -15.24 -5.76
N HIS A 44 -20.19 -16.49 -5.31
CA HIS A 44 -19.19 -17.39 -4.73
C HIS A 44 -18.42 -16.82 -3.52
N MET A 45 -18.99 -15.84 -2.83
CA MET A 45 -18.36 -15.23 -1.65
C MET A 45 -18.45 -16.10 -0.40
N ALA A 46 -19.59 -16.79 -0.21
CA ALA A 46 -19.74 -17.79 0.84
C ALA A 46 -20.79 -18.81 0.43
N TYR A 47 -20.43 -20.08 0.40
CA TYR A 47 -21.36 -21.17 0.08
C TYR A 47 -20.97 -22.49 0.76
N ARG A 48 -21.92 -23.38 0.89
CA ARG A 48 -21.70 -24.72 1.42
C ARG A 48 -21.61 -25.75 0.29
N LYS A 49 -20.65 -26.67 0.43
CA LYS A 49 -20.52 -27.83 -0.44
C LYS A 49 -20.37 -29.11 0.40
N GLY A 50 -20.96 -30.20 -0.05
CA GLY A 50 -20.99 -31.50 0.66
C GLY A 50 -22.33 -31.77 1.31
N LYS A 51 -22.51 -33.01 1.89
CA LYS A 51 -23.72 -33.45 2.57
C LYS A 51 -23.36 -33.94 3.98
N GLY A 52 -24.28 -33.78 4.92
CA GLY A 52 -24.14 -34.30 6.29
C GLY A 52 -22.91 -33.77 7.02
N LYS A 53 -22.11 -34.68 7.60
CA LYS A 53 -20.91 -34.33 8.37
C LYS A 53 -19.77 -33.80 7.52
N ASP A 54 -19.77 -34.08 6.22
CA ASP A 54 -18.74 -33.62 5.26
C ASP A 54 -19.05 -32.25 4.65
N GLN A 55 -20.08 -31.58 5.14
CA GLN A 55 -20.45 -30.26 4.67
C GLN A 55 -19.40 -29.20 5.12
N LYS A 56 -18.74 -28.57 4.16
CA LYS A 56 -17.73 -27.54 4.37
C LYS A 56 -18.21 -26.20 3.84
N TRP A 57 -17.77 -25.14 4.49
CA TRP A 57 -17.90 -23.77 4.01
C TRP A 57 -16.74 -23.43 3.08
N PHE A 58 -17.05 -22.80 1.97
CA PHE A 58 -16.12 -22.14 1.09
C PHE A 58 -16.42 -20.66 1.17
N VAL A 59 -15.40 -19.87 1.49
CA VAL A 59 -15.54 -18.44 1.75
C VAL A 59 -14.45 -17.71 0.96
N ASP A 60 -14.82 -16.64 0.29
CA ASP A 60 -13.88 -15.75 -0.35
C ASP A 60 -12.88 -15.21 0.68
N PRO A 61 -11.58 -15.14 0.38
CA PRO A 61 -10.55 -14.69 1.33
C PRO A 61 -10.82 -13.30 1.92
N TYR A 62 -11.24 -12.32 1.13
CA TYR A 62 -11.54 -10.98 1.62
C TYR A 62 -12.77 -10.97 2.53
N PHE A 63 -13.82 -11.70 2.14
CA PHE A 63 -15.01 -11.86 2.98
C PHE A 63 -14.69 -12.58 4.27
N PHE A 64 -13.81 -13.59 4.22
CA PHE A 64 -13.34 -14.32 5.41
C PHE A 64 -12.62 -13.38 6.38
N VAL A 65 -11.69 -12.53 5.90
CA VAL A 65 -10.99 -11.56 6.75
C VAL A 65 -11.98 -10.61 7.43
N MET A 66 -12.96 -10.07 6.68
CA MET A 66 -13.99 -9.20 7.26
C MET A 66 -14.79 -9.90 8.38
N VAL A 67 -15.15 -11.18 8.17
CA VAL A 67 -15.86 -11.98 9.18
C VAL A 67 -14.94 -12.29 10.38
N ALA A 68 -13.68 -12.64 10.13
CA ALA A 68 -12.71 -12.92 11.19
C ALA A 68 -12.46 -11.70 12.10
N LEU A 69 -12.31 -10.51 11.52
CA LEU A 69 -12.16 -9.24 12.25
C LEU A 69 -13.34 -8.94 13.20
N GLU A 70 -14.55 -9.36 12.82
CA GLU A 70 -15.75 -9.21 13.68
C GLU A 70 -15.88 -10.32 14.73
N LEU A 71 -15.19 -11.45 14.53
CA LEU A 71 -15.31 -12.60 15.41
C LEU A 71 -14.37 -12.54 16.61
N ASP A 72 -13.20 -11.97 16.40
CA ASP A 72 -12.08 -12.04 17.32
C ASP A 72 -11.42 -10.67 17.48
N PRO A 73 -11.58 -10.02 18.65
CA PRO A 73 -10.97 -8.72 18.93
C PRO A 73 -9.44 -8.77 18.87
N ASP A 74 -8.80 -9.91 19.16
CA ASP A 74 -7.35 -10.04 19.13
C ASP A 74 -6.84 -10.07 17.69
N ILE A 75 -7.57 -10.76 16.79
CA ILE A 75 -7.31 -10.70 15.35
C ILE A 75 -7.50 -9.27 14.83
N TYR A 76 -8.58 -8.60 15.24
CA TYR A 76 -8.81 -7.19 14.86
C TYR A 76 -7.64 -6.31 15.31
N ALA A 77 -7.24 -6.39 16.58
CA ALA A 77 -6.13 -5.62 17.12
C ALA A 77 -4.82 -5.91 16.39
N SER A 78 -4.53 -7.19 16.13
CA SER A 78 -3.33 -7.61 15.40
C SER A 78 -3.27 -7.06 13.97
N VAL A 79 -4.39 -7.06 13.24
CA VAL A 79 -4.48 -6.49 11.89
C VAL A 79 -4.33 -4.97 11.92
N VAL A 80 -4.95 -4.29 12.91
CA VAL A 80 -4.80 -2.83 13.09
C VAL A 80 -3.35 -2.47 13.38
N ILE A 81 -2.68 -3.18 14.28
CA ILE A 81 -1.26 -2.99 14.61
C ILE A 81 -0.40 -3.21 13.35
N TRP A 82 -0.61 -4.31 12.63
CA TRP A 82 0.13 -4.62 11.41
C TRP A 82 -0.04 -3.53 10.34
N LEU A 83 -1.27 -3.05 10.12
CA LEU A 83 -1.55 -1.96 9.18
C LEU A 83 -0.88 -0.65 9.63
N THR A 84 -0.93 -0.35 10.93
CA THR A 84 -0.37 0.88 11.49
C THR A 84 1.15 0.86 11.41
N ASP A 85 1.77 -0.22 11.88
CA ASP A 85 3.23 -0.35 11.95
C ASP A 85 3.85 -0.53 10.56
N GLY A 86 3.23 -1.33 9.68
CA GLY A 86 3.73 -1.55 8.32
C GLY A 86 3.56 -0.31 7.44
N LEU A 87 2.31 0.09 7.19
CA LEU A 87 2.03 1.14 6.21
C LEU A 87 2.42 2.54 6.68
N ILE A 88 2.10 2.90 7.93
CA ILE A 88 2.36 4.26 8.44
C ILE A 88 3.85 4.45 8.69
N LYS A 89 4.50 3.47 9.31
CA LYS A 89 5.94 3.53 9.57
C LYS A 89 6.74 3.65 8.28
N ASN A 90 6.47 2.82 7.28
CA ASN A 90 7.18 2.86 6.01
C ASN A 90 6.95 4.17 5.26
N ARG A 91 5.73 4.74 5.32
CA ARG A 91 5.47 6.07 4.76
C ARG A 91 6.21 7.19 5.50
N ASN A 92 6.30 7.11 6.81
CA ASN A 92 7.06 8.09 7.61
C ASN A 92 8.56 7.98 7.30
N MET A 93 9.11 6.76 7.24
CA MET A 93 10.51 6.54 6.88
C MET A 93 10.84 7.08 5.48
N ALA A 94 9.98 6.85 4.50
CA ALA A 94 10.13 7.42 3.16
C ALA A 94 10.05 8.96 3.17
N GLY A 95 9.17 9.55 3.99
CA GLY A 95 9.10 11.00 4.17
C GLY A 95 10.36 11.59 4.78
N ASP A 96 10.91 10.96 5.81
CA ASP A 96 12.14 11.39 6.47
C ASP A 96 13.37 11.26 5.55
N ALA A 97 13.46 10.16 4.80
CA ALA A 97 14.50 9.96 3.79
C ALA A 97 14.44 11.02 2.69
N TYR A 98 13.24 11.35 2.20
CA TYR A 98 13.04 12.43 1.24
C TYR A 98 13.52 13.78 1.76
N ILE A 99 13.17 14.16 3.00
CA ILE A 99 13.62 15.41 3.62
C ILE A 99 15.14 15.46 3.73
N ARG A 100 15.76 14.35 4.12
CA ARG A 100 17.22 14.23 4.19
C ARG A 100 17.85 14.42 2.81
N THR A 101 17.34 13.75 1.79
CA THR A 101 17.80 13.87 0.41
C THR A 101 17.68 15.31 -0.10
N CYS A 102 16.56 15.99 0.18
CA CYS A 102 16.40 17.40 -0.18
C CYS A 102 17.48 18.30 0.45
N LYS A 103 17.86 18.05 1.71
CA LYS A 103 18.93 18.79 2.40
C LYS A 103 20.28 18.51 1.76
N SER A 104 20.62 17.25 1.53
CA SER A 104 21.90 16.85 0.91
C SER A 104 22.02 17.39 -0.52
N VAL A 105 20.98 17.28 -1.34
CA VAL A 105 20.93 17.89 -2.69
C VAL A 105 21.06 19.42 -2.61
N GLY A 106 20.45 20.03 -1.59
CA GLY A 106 20.56 21.48 -1.35
C GLY A 106 22.00 21.96 -1.14
N SER A 107 22.87 21.11 -0.58
CA SER A 107 24.31 21.45 -0.42
C SER A 107 25.08 21.49 -1.75
N LEU A 108 24.60 20.74 -2.76
CA LEU A 108 25.20 20.70 -4.10
C LEU A 108 24.75 21.86 -5.01
N VAL A 109 23.69 22.58 -4.64
CA VAL A 109 23.05 23.60 -5.47
C VAL A 109 23.44 24.99 -4.99
N LYS A 110 24.25 25.71 -5.77
CA LYS A 110 24.69 27.06 -5.44
C LYS A 110 23.57 28.11 -5.53
N ASN A 111 22.69 27.97 -6.52
CA ASN A 111 21.57 28.89 -6.73
C ASN A 111 20.30 28.37 -6.11
N LYS A 112 19.86 29.00 -5.01
CA LYS A 112 18.64 28.58 -4.29
C LYS A 112 17.34 28.66 -5.12
N ASN A 113 17.31 29.53 -6.15
CA ASN A 113 16.13 29.63 -7.03
C ASN A 113 15.93 28.40 -7.91
N GLU A 114 17.01 27.67 -8.20
CA GLU A 114 16.95 26.42 -8.99
C GLU A 114 16.72 25.15 -8.13
N LEU A 115 16.81 25.29 -6.81
CA LEU A 115 16.79 24.14 -5.89
C LEU A 115 15.51 23.32 -6.04
N SER A 116 14.35 23.97 -6.13
CA SER A 116 13.06 23.28 -6.26
C SER A 116 12.99 22.40 -7.51
N ASP A 117 13.46 22.93 -8.65
CA ASP A 117 13.39 22.21 -9.92
C ASP A 117 14.43 21.07 -9.96
N LYS A 118 15.60 21.29 -9.36
CA LYS A 118 16.61 20.24 -9.22
C LYS A 118 16.16 19.10 -8.31
N ILE A 119 15.49 19.40 -7.19
CA ILE A 119 14.88 18.38 -6.32
C ILE A 119 13.79 17.61 -7.06
N LYS A 120 12.92 18.30 -7.80
CA LYS A 120 11.88 17.62 -8.62
C LYS A 120 12.50 16.68 -9.65
N LEU A 121 13.61 17.07 -10.27
CA LEU A 121 14.30 16.21 -11.24
C LEU A 121 14.83 14.93 -10.58
N ILE A 122 15.46 15.05 -9.41
CA ILE A 122 15.91 13.88 -8.63
C ILE A 122 14.73 13.00 -8.22
N ALA A 123 13.62 13.58 -7.73
CA ALA A 123 12.43 12.82 -7.37
C ALA A 123 11.81 12.08 -8.57
N LYS A 124 11.82 12.68 -9.77
CA LYS A 124 11.42 12.02 -11.02
C LYS A 124 12.35 10.86 -11.34
N ALA A 125 13.65 11.06 -11.20
CA ALA A 125 14.65 10.04 -11.43
C ALA A 125 14.41 8.83 -10.53
N ILE A 126 14.26 9.03 -9.24
CA ILE A 126 13.94 7.96 -8.28
C ILE A 126 12.64 7.24 -8.67
N ASN A 127 11.61 7.98 -9.08
CA ASN A 127 10.37 7.35 -9.53
C ASN A 127 10.58 6.47 -10.77
N PHE A 128 11.41 6.88 -11.73
CA PHE A 128 11.73 6.04 -12.89
C PHE A 128 12.47 4.78 -12.49
N ILE A 129 13.43 4.87 -11.58
CA ILE A 129 14.17 3.70 -11.09
C ILE A 129 13.23 2.68 -10.44
N VAL A 130 12.32 3.15 -9.56
CA VAL A 130 11.48 2.25 -8.76
C VAL A 130 10.22 1.80 -9.50
N PHE A 131 9.58 2.69 -10.28
CA PHE A 131 8.29 2.40 -10.92
C PHE A 131 8.38 2.19 -12.44
N ASN A 132 9.54 2.39 -13.04
CA ASN A 132 9.74 2.40 -14.49
C ASN A 132 8.91 3.48 -15.22
N LYS A 133 8.40 4.47 -14.49
CA LYS A 133 7.59 5.60 -14.97
C LYS A 133 7.53 6.71 -13.93
N HIS A 134 7.10 7.90 -14.39
CA HIS A 134 6.78 9.00 -13.50
C HIS A 134 5.36 9.51 -13.79
N GLU A 135 4.52 9.55 -12.74
CA GLU A 135 3.19 10.13 -12.75
C GLU A 135 2.99 10.91 -11.44
N ASP A 136 2.21 11.98 -11.49
CA ASP A 136 1.89 12.74 -10.28
C ASP A 136 1.15 11.86 -9.26
N GLY A 137 1.64 11.86 -8.03
CA GLY A 137 1.06 11.06 -6.96
C GLY A 137 1.37 9.56 -6.99
N ILE A 138 2.25 9.08 -7.89
CA ILE A 138 2.59 7.65 -8.02
C ILE A 138 3.03 7.01 -6.70
N ARG A 139 3.75 7.77 -5.85
CA ARG A 139 4.17 7.30 -4.51
C ARG A 139 3.01 7.06 -3.54
N ASN A 140 1.83 7.66 -3.78
CA ASN A 140 0.65 7.42 -2.95
C ASN A 140 0.05 6.03 -3.16
N MET A 141 0.33 5.42 -4.31
CA MET A 141 -0.12 4.07 -4.69
C MET A 141 0.99 3.02 -4.56
N ALA A 142 2.16 3.41 -4.03
CA ALA A 142 3.30 2.53 -3.87
C ALA A 142 3.01 1.37 -2.92
N THR A 143 3.49 0.18 -3.27
CA THR A 143 3.51 -0.97 -2.37
C THR A 143 4.52 -0.75 -1.23
N GLU A 144 4.48 -1.59 -0.20
CA GLU A 144 5.45 -1.56 0.89
C GLU A 144 6.89 -1.76 0.38
N GLU A 145 7.08 -2.70 -0.53
CA GLU A 145 8.37 -2.96 -1.19
C GLU A 145 8.88 -1.72 -1.93
N GLN A 146 8.05 -1.12 -2.76
CA GLN A 146 8.39 0.11 -3.50
C GLN A 146 8.70 1.30 -2.58
N LEU A 147 8.02 1.41 -1.43
CA LEU A 147 8.34 2.44 -0.44
C LEU A 147 9.70 2.19 0.22
N ASN A 148 10.05 0.94 0.48
CA ASN A 148 11.36 0.56 0.98
C ASN A 148 12.45 0.86 -0.04
N ASP A 149 12.26 0.51 -1.32
CA ASP A 149 13.21 0.79 -2.40
C ASP A 149 13.46 2.30 -2.54
N ILE A 150 12.39 3.12 -2.51
CA ILE A 150 12.52 4.59 -2.50
C ILE A 150 13.36 5.05 -1.30
N THR A 151 13.04 4.54 -0.11
CA THR A 151 13.72 4.92 1.14
C THR A 151 15.20 4.58 1.10
N GLU A 152 15.55 3.37 0.67
CA GLU A 152 16.94 2.91 0.55
C GLU A 152 17.72 3.76 -0.48
N LEU A 153 17.11 4.03 -1.62
CA LEU A 153 17.72 4.86 -2.67
C LEU A 153 17.93 6.30 -2.20
N GLU A 154 16.96 6.90 -1.53
CA GLU A 154 17.06 8.25 -0.97
C GLU A 154 18.12 8.34 0.14
N ILE A 155 18.22 7.31 1.00
CA ILE A 155 19.28 7.21 2.02
C ILE A 155 20.65 7.07 1.35
N ALA A 156 20.77 6.21 0.33
CA ALA A 156 22.03 6.04 -0.40
C ALA A 156 22.50 7.35 -1.05
N ILE A 157 21.60 8.06 -1.77
CA ILE A 157 21.89 9.36 -2.36
C ILE A 157 22.38 10.35 -1.31
N SER A 158 21.67 10.47 -0.20
CA SER A 158 22.05 11.37 0.89
C SER A 158 23.44 11.03 1.43
N SER A 159 23.70 9.72 1.64
CA SER A 159 24.95 9.26 2.25
C SER A 159 26.17 9.48 1.36
N ILE A 160 26.05 9.32 0.03
CA ILE A 160 27.16 9.57 -0.90
C ILE A 160 27.44 11.07 -1.06
N ILE A 161 26.41 11.93 -0.94
CA ILE A 161 26.59 13.39 -0.93
C ILE A 161 27.22 13.83 0.40
N ASP A 162 26.63 13.42 1.53
CA ASP A 162 27.08 13.80 2.87
C ASP A 162 28.51 13.30 3.16
N GLY A 163 28.87 12.13 2.59
CA GLY A 163 30.22 11.56 2.63
C GLY A 163 31.24 12.24 1.70
N GLY A 164 30.82 13.21 0.88
CA GLY A 164 31.68 13.94 -0.04
C GLY A 164 32.12 13.17 -1.30
N PHE A 165 31.50 12.01 -1.58
CA PHE A 165 31.77 11.24 -2.80
C PHE A 165 31.19 11.91 -4.04
N ILE A 166 30.06 12.63 -3.88
CA ILE A 166 29.48 13.49 -4.91
C ILE A 166 29.48 14.93 -4.38
N THR A 167 30.16 15.83 -5.08
CA THR A 167 30.39 17.21 -4.64
C THR A 167 29.69 18.23 -5.52
N ASN A 168 29.08 17.82 -6.62
CA ASN A 168 28.31 18.70 -7.48
C ASN A 168 27.09 18.01 -8.07
N TYR A 169 26.12 18.81 -8.50
CA TYR A 169 24.83 18.32 -8.97
C TYR A 169 24.90 17.49 -10.26
N ASN A 170 25.82 17.82 -11.17
CA ASN A 170 25.94 17.12 -12.46
C ASN A 170 26.48 15.69 -12.25
N ASP A 171 27.39 15.50 -11.30
CA ASP A 171 27.87 14.16 -10.94
C ASP A 171 26.75 13.31 -10.34
N LEU A 172 25.86 13.92 -9.56
CA LEU A 172 24.67 13.24 -9.04
C LEU A 172 23.73 12.77 -10.17
N ILE A 173 23.46 13.63 -11.14
CA ILE A 173 22.64 13.26 -12.31
C ILE A 173 23.31 12.16 -13.11
N SER A 174 24.63 12.24 -13.31
CA SER A 174 25.39 11.19 -14.03
C SER A 174 25.40 9.86 -13.28
N TYR A 175 25.42 9.90 -11.94
CA TYR A 175 25.30 8.71 -11.11
C TYR A 175 23.93 8.05 -11.27
N LEU A 176 22.86 8.82 -11.12
CA LEU A 176 21.49 8.32 -11.29
C LEU A 176 21.20 7.85 -12.72
N GLY A 177 21.76 8.51 -13.75
CA GLY A 177 21.58 8.11 -15.15
C GLY A 177 22.32 6.84 -15.55
N LYS A 178 23.17 6.25 -14.70
CA LYS A 178 23.77 4.94 -14.91
C LYS A 178 22.87 3.80 -14.39
N GLU A 179 21.95 4.14 -13.51
CA GLU A 179 20.98 3.22 -12.91
C GLU A 179 19.65 3.16 -13.70
N TRP A 180 19.53 3.94 -14.81
CA TRP A 180 18.30 4.01 -15.64
C TRP A 180 18.44 3.20 -16.91
#